data_b882d0e8df4e3bf4ba08284f8ab6c2ea
#
_entry.id   b882d0e8df4e3bf4ba08284f8ab6c2ea
#
_cell.length_a   1.000
_cell.length_b   1.000
_cell.length_c   1.000
_cell.angle_alpha   90.00
_cell.angle_beta   90.00
_cell.angle_gamma   90.00
#
_symmetry.space_group_name_H-M   'P 1'
#
loop_
_entity.id
_entity.type
_entity.pdbx_description
1 polymer ?
#
loop_
_entity_poly.entity_id
_entity_poly.type
_entity_poly.pdbx_seq_one_letter_code
_entity_poly.pdbx_strand_id
1 'polypeptide(L)'
;MKSLNLAARRGALVTVAAASALALASCSAGQVTQTSSQVAAVDGNQAGSTNDPVLVRDVTVHLTTDGEAGVKFTAINQDTSHTSHTLESVTVDGEEVELDDAEPIERNCSLVADIQSELDLIEEPEVGCIQHVATSLDNPGFAYGGVVPVEFVFDTGSITIDATVSAPVLESGVENREVGEGAAEASHH
;
A
#
# COMPACT_ATOMS: atom_id res chain seq x y z
N MET A 1 71.47 -6.53 7.95
CA MET A 1 70.26 -6.96 8.62
C MET A 1 69.26 -5.79 8.94
N LYS A 2 69.65 -4.50 8.81
CA LYS A 2 68.73 -3.35 9.05
C LYS A 2 67.70 -3.09 7.93
N SER A 3 68.05 -3.45 6.68
CA SER A 3 67.15 -3.20 5.50
C SER A 3 65.91 -4.10 5.41
N LEU A 4 66.03 -5.33 5.89
CA LEU A 4 64.90 -6.29 5.88
C LEU A 4 63.78 -5.87 6.85
N ASN A 5 64.12 -5.26 7.98
CA ASN A 5 63.12 -4.77 8.95
C ASN A 5 62.36 -3.53 8.42
N LEU A 6 62.96 -2.72 7.53
CA LEU A 6 62.31 -1.57 6.98
C LEU A 6 61.28 -2.00 5.86
N ALA A 7 61.62 -3.00 5.09
CA ALA A 7 60.71 -3.56 4.08
C ALA A 7 59.52 -4.26 4.72
N ALA A 8 59.74 -5.03 5.78
CA ALA A 8 58.65 -5.70 6.53
C ALA A 8 57.68 -4.69 7.20
N ARG A 9 58.21 -3.58 7.78
CA ARG A 9 57.38 -2.52 8.36
C ARG A 9 56.56 -1.78 7.29
N ARG A 10 57.07 -1.52 6.12
CA ARG A 10 56.33 -0.89 5.02
C ARG A 10 55.27 -1.81 4.47
N GLY A 11 55.59 -3.09 4.34
CA GLY A 11 54.57 -4.11 3.93
C GLY A 11 53.43 -4.21 4.92
N ALA A 12 53.70 -4.25 6.22
CA ALA A 12 52.65 -4.31 7.24
C ALA A 12 51.75 -3.06 7.26
N LEU A 13 52.29 -1.87 7.04
CA LEU A 13 51.52 -0.64 6.97
C LEU A 13 50.57 -0.61 5.73
N VAL A 14 51.05 -1.10 4.60
CA VAL A 14 50.23 -1.17 3.35
C VAL A 14 49.11 -2.19 3.52
N THR A 15 49.36 -3.34 4.12
CA THR A 15 48.32 -4.35 4.37
C THR A 15 47.26 -3.88 5.36
N VAL A 16 47.63 -3.16 6.41
CA VAL A 16 46.64 -2.58 7.35
C VAL A 16 45.81 -1.50 6.67
N ALA A 17 46.42 -0.64 5.85
CA ALA A 17 45.69 0.39 5.14
C ALA A 17 44.69 -0.22 4.10
N ALA A 18 45.10 -1.28 3.40
CA ALA A 18 44.22 -1.99 2.47
C ALA A 18 43.05 -2.70 3.17
N ALA A 19 43.31 -3.33 4.32
CA ALA A 19 42.26 -3.96 5.13
C ALA A 19 41.26 -2.95 5.69
N SER A 20 41.75 -1.77 6.10
CA SER A 20 40.88 -0.68 6.59
C SER A 20 39.99 -0.11 5.47
N ALA A 21 40.53 0.03 4.25
CA ALA A 21 39.75 0.50 3.10
C ALA A 21 38.64 -0.49 2.72
N LEU A 22 38.91 -1.79 2.76
CA LEU A 22 37.91 -2.85 2.51
C LEU A 22 36.82 -2.87 3.60
N ALA A 23 37.18 -2.65 4.88
CA ALA A 23 36.21 -2.60 5.96
C ALA A 23 35.29 -1.37 5.86
N LEU A 24 35.80 -0.23 5.39
CA LEU A 24 34.99 0.97 5.18
C LEU A 24 34.09 0.85 3.94
N ALA A 25 34.50 0.11 2.91
CA ALA A 25 33.71 -0.13 1.72
C ALA A 25 32.49 -1.05 1.99
N SER A 26 32.58 -1.93 2.98
CA SER A 26 31.47 -2.83 3.33
C SER A 26 30.29 -2.10 3.99
N CYS A 27 30.50 -0.94 4.61
CA CYS A 27 29.42 -0.11 5.18
C CYS A 27 28.61 0.64 4.10
N SER A 28 29.15 0.79 2.89
CA SER A 28 28.47 1.48 1.79
C SER A 28 27.42 0.62 1.07
N ALA A 29 27.47 -0.70 1.22
CA ALA A 29 26.55 -1.62 0.55
C ALA A 29 25.10 -1.57 1.07
N GLY A 30 24.85 -0.86 2.17
CA GLY A 30 23.52 -0.75 2.79
C GLY A 30 22.73 0.51 2.43
N GLN A 31 23.30 1.47 1.70
CA GLN A 31 22.62 2.75 1.42
C GLN A 31 21.61 2.68 0.26
N VAL A 32 21.73 1.69 -0.61
CA VAL A 32 20.75 1.42 -1.66
C VAL A 32 20.35 -0.04 -1.55
N THR A 33 19.38 -0.30 -0.70
CA THR A 33 18.79 -1.63 -0.62
C THR A 33 17.73 -1.76 -1.71
N GLN A 34 17.79 -2.78 -2.54
CA GLN A 34 16.75 -3.07 -3.54
C GLN A 34 15.36 -3.26 -2.89
N THR A 35 15.33 -3.56 -1.60
CA THR A 35 14.09 -3.67 -0.81
C THR A 35 13.45 -2.32 -0.52
N SER A 36 14.18 -1.20 -0.57
CA SER A 36 13.61 0.13 -0.34
C SER A 36 12.83 0.66 -1.55
N SER A 37 13.01 0.07 -2.72
CA SER A 37 12.32 0.41 -3.96
C SER A 37 11.27 -0.65 -4.36
N GLN A 38 11.05 -1.66 -3.54
CA GLN A 38 10.01 -2.64 -3.81
C GLN A 38 8.64 -2.07 -3.46
N VAL A 39 7.71 -2.21 -4.39
CA VAL A 39 6.28 -1.94 -4.14
C VAL A 39 5.82 -2.87 -3.02
N ALA A 40 5.06 -2.35 -2.07
CA ALA A 40 4.47 -3.17 -1.02
C ALA A 40 3.66 -4.31 -1.64
N ALA A 41 3.84 -5.53 -1.11
CA ALA A 41 3.09 -6.69 -1.55
C ALA A 41 1.68 -6.67 -0.90
N VAL A 42 0.88 -5.69 -1.29
CA VAL A 42 -0.51 -5.49 -0.87
C VAL A 42 -1.37 -5.31 -2.11
N ASP A 43 -2.64 -5.62 -2.03
CA ASP A 43 -3.57 -5.52 -3.18
C ASP A 43 -3.85 -4.06 -3.56
N GLY A 44 -3.69 -3.12 -2.64
CA GLY A 44 -3.93 -1.70 -2.84
C GLY A 44 -2.73 -0.96 -3.46
N ASN A 45 -3.02 -0.07 -4.39
CA ASN A 45 -2.05 0.84 -4.99
C ASN A 45 -2.04 2.20 -4.29
N GLN A 46 -1.06 3.03 -4.56
CA GLN A 46 -0.91 4.35 -3.95
C GLN A 46 -0.43 5.39 -4.94
N ALA A 47 -0.82 6.64 -4.73
CA ALA A 47 -0.25 7.78 -5.43
C ALA A 47 -0.10 9.00 -4.51
N GLY A 48 0.72 9.92 -4.95
CA GLY A 48 1.18 11.08 -4.21
C GLY A 48 2.63 10.93 -3.81
N SER A 49 3.33 12.02 -3.72
CA SER A 49 4.71 12.11 -3.24
C SER A 49 4.74 12.75 -1.85
N THR A 50 5.89 12.69 -1.19
CA THR A 50 6.08 13.38 0.11
C THR A 50 5.95 14.91 0.02
N ASN A 51 5.86 15.46 -1.19
CA ASN A 51 5.68 16.89 -1.42
C ASN A 51 4.25 17.27 -1.79
N ASP A 52 3.39 16.28 -2.07
CA ASP A 52 1.98 16.53 -2.36
C ASP A 52 1.23 16.77 -1.05
N PRO A 53 0.26 17.71 -1.01
CA PRO A 53 -0.47 18.01 0.22
C PRO A 53 -1.36 16.86 0.67
N VAL A 54 -1.89 16.06 -0.26
CA VAL A 54 -2.70 14.87 0.01
C VAL A 54 -2.03 13.65 -0.59
N LEU A 55 -1.99 12.57 0.17
CA LEU A 55 -1.50 11.26 -0.23
C LEU A 55 -2.66 10.26 -0.20
N VAL A 56 -2.85 9.51 -1.28
CA VAL A 56 -3.86 8.44 -1.35
C VAL A 56 -3.15 7.10 -1.35
N ARG A 57 -3.61 6.18 -0.51
CA ARG A 57 -3.02 4.84 -0.30
C ARG A 57 -4.08 3.76 -0.28
N ASP A 58 -3.65 2.53 -0.47
CA ASP A 58 -4.44 1.31 -0.34
C ASP A 58 -5.70 1.33 -1.21
N VAL A 59 -5.55 1.83 -2.45
CA VAL A 59 -6.67 1.98 -3.39
C VAL A 59 -6.99 0.63 -4.01
N THR A 60 -8.19 0.15 -3.74
CA THR A 60 -8.70 -1.14 -4.21
C THR A 60 -10.19 -1.00 -4.53
N VAL A 61 -10.66 -1.57 -5.61
CA VAL A 61 -12.10 -1.71 -5.86
C VAL A 61 -12.56 -2.99 -5.17
N HIS A 62 -13.38 -2.87 -4.14
CA HIS A 62 -13.96 -4.00 -3.41
C HIS A 62 -15.27 -4.43 -4.04
N LEU A 63 -15.43 -5.74 -4.19
CA LEU A 63 -16.69 -6.35 -4.59
C LEU A 63 -17.13 -7.31 -3.50
N THR A 64 -18.42 -7.28 -3.15
CA THR A 64 -18.99 -8.23 -2.20
C THR A 64 -19.58 -9.45 -2.91
N THR A 65 -19.85 -10.50 -2.14
CA THR A 65 -20.57 -11.70 -2.63
C THR A 65 -21.98 -11.39 -3.10
N ASP A 66 -22.59 -10.34 -2.56
CA ASP A 66 -23.96 -9.92 -2.91
C ASP A 66 -24.00 -8.98 -4.12
N GLY A 67 -22.82 -8.66 -4.68
CA GLY A 67 -22.67 -7.85 -5.87
C GLY A 67 -22.57 -6.35 -5.61
N GLU A 68 -22.50 -5.92 -4.36
CA GLU A 68 -22.16 -4.54 -4.02
C GLU A 68 -20.72 -4.24 -4.41
N ALA A 69 -20.45 -3.02 -4.80
CA ALA A 69 -19.11 -2.54 -5.09
C ALA A 69 -18.84 -1.23 -4.35
N GLY A 70 -17.59 -0.97 -4.08
CA GLY A 70 -17.12 0.29 -3.51
C GLY A 70 -15.62 0.46 -3.70
N VAL A 71 -15.10 1.58 -3.29
CA VAL A 71 -13.66 1.87 -3.37
C VAL A 71 -13.09 1.99 -1.98
N LYS A 72 -12.17 1.09 -1.67
CA LYS A 72 -11.33 1.18 -0.48
C LYS A 72 -10.18 2.12 -0.76
N PHE A 73 -9.93 3.07 0.12
CA PHE A 73 -8.75 3.91 0.09
C PHE A 73 -8.50 4.60 1.44
N THR A 74 -7.31 5.14 1.60
CA THR A 74 -6.97 6.03 2.70
C THR A 74 -6.38 7.32 2.13
N ALA A 75 -7.05 8.45 2.34
CA ALA A 75 -6.52 9.77 2.04
C ALA A 75 -5.92 10.41 3.30
N ILE A 76 -4.70 10.92 3.18
CA ILE A 76 -3.94 11.48 4.30
C ILE A 76 -3.54 12.90 3.95
N ASN A 77 -3.94 13.85 4.78
CA ASN A 77 -3.45 15.22 4.66
C ASN A 77 -2.08 15.35 5.33
N GLN A 78 -1.04 15.50 4.52
CA GLN A 78 0.35 15.70 4.95
C GLN A 78 0.84 17.13 4.75
N ASP A 79 -0.07 18.07 4.48
CA ASP A 79 0.27 19.47 4.28
C ASP A 79 0.91 20.07 5.54
N THR A 80 2.03 20.73 5.36
CA THR A 80 2.76 21.41 6.44
C THR A 80 2.20 22.78 6.77
N SER A 81 1.33 23.35 5.93
CA SER A 81 0.77 24.70 6.06
C SER A 81 -0.42 24.82 7.01
N HIS A 82 -0.87 23.73 7.63
CA HIS A 82 -2.08 23.68 8.46
C HIS A 82 -3.40 23.89 7.70
N THR A 83 -3.41 23.65 6.40
CA THR A 83 -4.61 23.71 5.58
C THR A 83 -5.33 22.37 5.63
N SER A 84 -6.65 22.38 5.76
CA SER A 84 -7.51 21.23 5.53
C SER A 84 -7.78 21.06 4.04
N HIS A 85 -7.94 19.82 3.59
CA HIS A 85 -8.21 19.49 2.19
C HIS A 85 -9.50 18.69 2.06
N THR A 86 -10.27 18.99 1.02
CA THR A 86 -11.56 18.33 0.79
C THR A 86 -11.47 17.38 -0.39
N LEU A 87 -11.98 16.17 -0.21
CA LEU A 87 -12.26 15.24 -1.29
C LEU A 87 -13.61 15.66 -1.92
N GLU A 88 -13.59 15.99 -3.20
CA GLU A 88 -14.75 16.48 -3.93
C GLU A 88 -15.50 15.35 -4.65
N SER A 89 -14.76 14.41 -5.26
CA SER A 89 -15.36 13.27 -5.94
C SER A 89 -14.36 12.12 -6.12
N VAL A 90 -14.89 10.93 -6.34
CA VAL A 90 -14.14 9.74 -6.75
C VAL A 90 -14.87 9.11 -7.94
N THR A 91 -14.14 8.69 -8.95
CA THR A 91 -14.68 7.93 -10.08
C THR A 91 -13.84 6.68 -10.36
N VAL A 92 -14.48 5.60 -10.81
CA VAL A 92 -13.83 4.34 -11.19
C VAL A 92 -14.17 4.06 -12.66
N ASP A 93 -13.16 4.10 -13.52
CA ASP A 93 -13.33 3.93 -14.98
C ASP A 93 -14.43 4.86 -15.56
N GLY A 94 -14.60 6.04 -14.95
CA GLY A 94 -15.59 7.04 -15.33
C GLY A 94 -16.95 6.90 -14.64
N GLU A 95 -17.20 5.84 -13.87
CA GLU A 95 -18.39 5.69 -13.03
C GLU A 95 -18.21 6.44 -11.71
N GLU A 96 -19.22 7.21 -11.30
CA GLU A 96 -19.19 7.98 -10.08
C GLU A 96 -19.35 7.08 -8.84
N VAL A 97 -18.49 7.28 -7.84
CA VAL A 97 -18.59 6.61 -6.54
C VAL A 97 -19.43 7.49 -5.62
N GLU A 98 -20.50 6.93 -5.08
CA GLU A 98 -21.25 7.57 -4.00
C GLU A 98 -20.42 7.52 -2.73
N LEU A 99 -20.25 8.66 -2.09
CA LEU A 99 -19.54 8.84 -0.83
C LEU A 99 -20.53 9.34 0.22
N ASP A 100 -20.49 8.76 1.41
CA ASP A 100 -21.14 9.37 2.55
C ASP A 100 -20.51 10.74 2.87
N ASP A 101 -21.17 11.54 3.73
CA ASP A 101 -20.71 12.88 4.09
C ASP A 101 -19.26 12.86 4.61
N ALA A 102 -18.32 13.28 3.76
CA ALA A 102 -16.91 13.40 4.09
C ALA A 102 -16.61 14.84 4.57
N GLU A 103 -16.06 14.97 5.76
CA GLU A 103 -15.59 16.27 6.27
C GLU A 103 -14.20 16.60 5.70
N PRO A 104 -13.80 17.89 5.66
CA PRO A 104 -12.45 18.24 5.27
C PRO A 104 -11.40 17.53 6.12
N ILE A 105 -10.38 16.99 5.48
CA ILE A 105 -9.29 16.26 6.13
C ILE A 105 -8.33 17.28 6.74
N GLU A 106 -8.34 17.39 8.06
CA GLU A 106 -7.44 18.26 8.80
C GLU A 106 -5.98 17.82 8.66
N ARG A 107 -5.05 18.71 8.95
CA ARG A 107 -3.61 18.39 8.90
C ARG A 107 -3.26 17.19 9.78
N ASN A 108 -2.51 16.24 9.22
CA ASN A 108 -2.10 14.96 9.82
C ASN A 108 -3.28 14.04 10.17
N CYS A 109 -4.46 14.34 9.64
CA CYS A 109 -5.64 13.49 9.76
C CYS A 109 -5.80 12.62 8.51
N SER A 110 -6.69 11.64 8.61
CA SER A 110 -6.93 10.69 7.54
C SER A 110 -8.43 10.47 7.34
N LEU A 111 -8.79 10.22 6.08
CA LEU A 111 -10.08 9.69 5.69
C LEU A 111 -9.86 8.26 5.24
N VAL A 112 -10.54 7.31 5.88
CA VAL A 112 -10.55 5.89 5.54
C VAL A 112 -11.89 5.58 4.92
N ALA A 113 -11.89 5.12 3.69
CA ALA A 113 -13.09 4.80 2.95
C ALA A 113 -13.11 3.33 2.55
N ASP A 114 -14.29 2.73 2.60
CA ASP A 114 -14.57 1.38 2.14
C ASP A 114 -16.09 1.20 2.00
N ILE A 115 -16.54 0.01 1.58
CA ILE A 115 -17.95 -0.37 1.70
C ILE A 115 -18.35 -0.46 3.18
N GLN A 116 -19.60 -0.16 3.49
CA GLN A 116 -20.06 -0.07 4.88
C GLN A 116 -19.80 -1.37 5.67
N SER A 117 -20.04 -2.53 5.06
CA SER A 117 -19.81 -3.82 5.71
C SER A 117 -18.36 -4.08 6.14
N GLU A 118 -17.40 -3.53 5.42
CA GLU A 118 -15.97 -3.63 5.77
C GLU A 118 -15.60 -2.59 6.83
N LEU A 119 -16.17 -1.38 6.77
CA LEU A 119 -15.96 -0.36 7.79
C LEU A 119 -16.47 -0.80 9.16
N ASP A 120 -17.58 -1.52 9.20
CA ASP A 120 -18.17 -2.06 10.45
C ASP A 120 -17.23 -3.05 11.17
N LEU A 121 -16.23 -3.61 10.46
CA LEU A 121 -15.23 -4.50 11.04
C LEU A 121 -14.01 -3.74 11.62
N ILE A 122 -13.92 -2.45 11.37
CA ILE A 122 -12.81 -1.60 11.81
C ILE A 122 -13.23 -0.85 13.07
N GLU A 123 -12.50 -1.05 14.18
CA GLU A 123 -12.72 -0.27 15.40
C GLU A 123 -12.37 1.22 15.16
N GLU A 124 -13.30 2.11 15.47
CA GLU A 124 -13.00 3.54 15.48
C GLU A 124 -12.03 3.85 16.64
N PRO A 125 -10.90 4.52 16.37
CA PRO A 125 -9.96 4.85 17.43
C PRO A 125 -10.59 5.91 18.36
N GLU A 126 -10.54 5.67 19.67
CA GLU A 126 -11.03 6.64 20.69
C GLU A 126 -10.27 7.98 20.64
N VAL A 127 -9.07 7.98 20.07
CA VAL A 127 -8.17 9.14 20.00
C VAL A 127 -7.56 9.24 18.60
N GLY A 128 -7.72 10.39 18.00
CA GLY A 128 -7.16 10.66 16.66
C GLY A 128 -8.13 11.48 15.82
N CYS A 129 -7.75 11.68 14.59
CA CYS A 129 -8.57 12.36 13.59
C CYS A 129 -8.66 11.52 12.33
N ILE A 130 -9.21 10.34 12.49
CA ILE A 130 -9.55 9.44 11.38
C ILE A 130 -11.05 9.48 11.22
N GLN A 131 -11.53 9.81 10.03
CA GLN A 131 -12.94 9.70 9.68
C GLN A 131 -13.15 8.46 8.81
N HIS A 132 -14.24 7.74 9.04
CA HIS A 132 -14.68 6.64 8.21
C HIS A 132 -15.79 7.12 7.28
N VAL A 133 -15.67 6.82 5.99
CA VAL A 133 -16.60 7.25 4.94
C VAL A 133 -17.02 6.02 4.13
N ALA A 134 -18.29 5.71 4.13
CA ALA A 134 -18.80 4.62 3.31
C ALA A 134 -18.79 5.00 1.83
N THR A 135 -18.45 4.02 0.99
CA THR A 135 -18.45 4.15 -0.45
C THR A 135 -19.41 3.14 -1.07
N SER A 136 -20.10 3.54 -2.11
CA SER A 136 -20.85 2.64 -2.96
C SER A 136 -20.66 2.98 -4.44
N LEU A 137 -20.76 1.97 -5.27
CA LEU A 137 -20.54 2.06 -6.72
C LEU A 137 -21.44 1.08 -7.43
N ASP A 138 -22.09 1.53 -8.48
CA ASP A 138 -22.78 0.63 -9.41
C ASP A 138 -21.74 -0.27 -10.10
N ASN A 139 -21.85 -1.59 -9.90
CA ASN A 139 -20.91 -2.53 -10.47
C ASN A 139 -21.24 -2.82 -11.95
N PRO A 140 -20.49 -2.27 -12.92
CA PRO A 140 -20.73 -2.51 -14.34
C PRO A 140 -20.27 -3.90 -14.81
N GLY A 141 -19.80 -4.75 -13.89
CA GLY A 141 -19.25 -6.07 -14.16
C GLY A 141 -17.73 -6.10 -14.14
N PHE A 142 -17.11 -5.40 -13.21
CA PHE A 142 -15.66 -5.45 -13.03
C PHE A 142 -15.16 -6.87 -12.82
N ALA A 143 -14.08 -7.23 -13.51
CA ALA A 143 -13.48 -8.55 -13.41
C ALA A 143 -12.59 -8.65 -12.17
N TYR A 144 -12.76 -9.69 -11.36
CA TYR A 144 -11.86 -9.99 -10.23
C TYR A 144 -10.40 -10.09 -10.67
N GLY A 145 -9.51 -9.43 -9.96
CA GLY A 145 -8.10 -9.34 -10.30
C GLY A 145 -7.79 -8.43 -11.49
N GLY A 146 -8.81 -7.77 -12.05
CA GLY A 146 -8.64 -6.73 -13.05
C GLY A 146 -8.00 -5.48 -12.44
N VAL A 147 -7.59 -4.57 -13.31
CA VAL A 147 -7.05 -3.26 -12.92
C VAL A 147 -7.87 -2.20 -13.63
N VAL A 148 -8.35 -1.22 -12.86
CA VAL A 148 -9.18 -0.12 -13.35
C VAL A 148 -8.65 1.22 -12.84
N PRO A 149 -8.74 2.31 -13.62
CA PRO A 149 -8.34 3.63 -13.16
C PRO A 149 -9.36 4.18 -12.17
N VAL A 150 -8.85 4.67 -11.05
CA VAL A 150 -9.62 5.42 -10.05
C VAL A 150 -9.09 6.85 -10.00
N GLU A 151 -9.96 7.82 -10.22
CA GLU A 151 -9.63 9.23 -10.13
C GLU A 151 -10.24 9.83 -8.86
N PHE A 152 -9.40 10.50 -8.09
CA PHE A 152 -9.76 11.26 -6.90
C PHE A 152 -9.61 12.74 -7.22
N VAL A 153 -10.65 13.54 -6.99
CA VAL A 153 -10.60 14.99 -7.13
C VAL A 153 -10.62 15.61 -5.75
N PHE A 154 -9.56 16.35 -5.44
CA PHE A 154 -9.43 17.15 -4.24
C PHE A 154 -9.43 18.63 -4.59
N ASP A 155 -9.66 19.50 -3.61
CA ASP A 155 -9.48 20.95 -3.74
C ASP A 155 -8.07 21.36 -4.23
N THR A 156 -7.08 20.45 -4.10
CA THR A 156 -5.70 20.65 -4.57
C THR A 156 -5.43 20.15 -5.98
N GLY A 157 -6.37 19.44 -6.59
CA GLY A 157 -6.24 18.81 -7.92
C GLY A 157 -6.64 17.35 -7.93
N SER A 158 -6.48 16.70 -9.08
CA SER A 158 -6.84 15.29 -9.27
C SER A 158 -5.64 14.36 -9.18
N ILE A 159 -5.89 13.16 -8.66
CA ILE A 159 -4.95 12.04 -8.55
C ILE A 159 -5.59 10.84 -9.22
N THR A 160 -4.92 10.23 -10.20
CA THR A 160 -5.39 8.99 -10.83
C THR A 160 -4.49 7.82 -10.44
N ILE A 161 -5.09 6.70 -10.05
CA ILE A 161 -4.41 5.49 -9.58
C ILE A 161 -5.02 4.29 -10.28
N ASP A 162 -4.19 3.40 -10.79
CA ASP A 162 -4.64 2.09 -11.28
C ASP A 162 -4.90 1.18 -10.07
N ALA A 163 -6.15 0.87 -9.78
CA ALA A 163 -6.58 0.06 -8.66
C ALA A 163 -6.88 -1.38 -9.08
N THR A 164 -6.54 -2.33 -8.23
CA THR A 164 -6.91 -3.73 -8.41
C THR A 164 -8.36 -3.93 -7.98
N VAL A 165 -9.11 -4.74 -8.74
CA VAL A 165 -10.45 -5.20 -8.35
C VAL A 165 -10.29 -6.45 -7.50
N SER A 166 -10.62 -6.37 -6.22
CA SER A 166 -10.53 -7.50 -5.30
C SER A 166 -11.71 -8.44 -5.43
N ALA A 167 -11.47 -9.73 -5.26
CA ALA A 167 -12.54 -10.69 -5.06
C ALA A 167 -13.15 -10.49 -3.65
N PRO A 168 -14.43 -10.87 -3.45
CA PRO A 168 -15.05 -10.87 -2.13
C PRO A 168 -14.22 -11.67 -1.13
N VAL A 169 -14.08 -11.14 0.09
CA VAL A 169 -13.49 -11.89 1.19
C VAL A 169 -14.51 -12.90 1.67
N LEU A 170 -14.19 -14.18 1.55
CA LEU A 170 -15.06 -15.26 2.00
C LEU A 170 -14.85 -15.50 3.50
N GLU A 171 -15.95 -15.85 4.20
CA GLU A 171 -15.86 -16.21 5.62
C GLU A 171 -14.90 -17.37 5.83
N SER A 172 -14.09 -17.30 6.90
CA SER A 172 -13.14 -18.35 7.24
C SER A 172 -13.83 -19.69 7.49
N GLY A 173 -13.44 -20.72 6.77
CA GLY A 173 -13.97 -22.09 6.92
C GLY A 173 -15.18 -22.41 6.05
N VAL A 174 -15.70 -21.47 5.27
CA VAL A 174 -16.82 -21.70 4.34
C VAL A 174 -16.37 -22.44 3.09
N GLU A 175 -15.15 -22.17 2.62
CA GLU A 175 -14.59 -22.84 1.44
C GLU A 175 -13.93 -24.17 1.83
N ASN A 176 -14.58 -25.27 1.44
CA ASN A 176 -13.98 -26.59 1.51
C ASN A 176 -13.23 -26.88 0.22
N ARG A 177 -11.96 -27.28 0.34
CA ARG A 177 -11.21 -27.81 -0.79
C ARG A 177 -11.90 -29.09 -1.26
N GLU A 178 -12.56 -29.05 -2.41
CA GLU A 178 -13.02 -30.27 -3.07
C GLU A 178 -11.84 -31.13 -3.46
N VAL A 179 -11.60 -32.17 -2.68
CA VAL A 179 -10.68 -33.24 -3.05
C VAL A 179 -11.42 -34.05 -4.11
N GLY A 180 -11.04 -33.90 -5.37
CA GLY A 180 -11.67 -34.66 -6.46
C GLY A 180 -11.71 -36.15 -6.14
N GLU A 181 -12.78 -36.82 -6.52
CA GLU A 181 -13.08 -38.23 -6.23
C GLU A 181 -11.96 -39.24 -6.52
N GLY A 182 -10.90 -38.84 -7.25
CA GLY A 182 -9.70 -39.66 -7.51
C GLY A 182 -8.70 -39.81 -6.37
N ALA A 183 -8.82 -39.03 -5.27
CA ALA A 183 -7.88 -39.10 -4.16
C ALA A 183 -8.30 -40.07 -3.04
N ALA A 184 -9.53 -40.55 -3.06
CA ALA A 184 -10.04 -41.46 -2.03
C ALA A 184 -9.59 -42.92 -2.21
N GLU A 185 -9.15 -43.33 -3.39
CA GLU A 185 -8.71 -44.73 -3.63
C GLU A 185 -7.24 -45.01 -3.32
N ALA A 186 -6.41 -44.01 -3.05
CA ALA A 186 -4.99 -44.17 -2.79
C ALA A 186 -4.61 -44.49 -1.31
N SER A 187 -5.57 -44.55 -0.40
CA SER A 187 -5.30 -44.78 1.03
C SER A 187 -5.56 -46.19 1.53
N HIS A 188 -5.81 -47.17 0.65
CA HIS A 188 -5.97 -48.59 0.99
C HIS A 188 -4.99 -49.47 0.22
N HIS A 189 -3.69 -49.33 0.52
CA HIS A 189 -2.69 -50.38 0.25
C HIS A 189 -1.59 -50.29 1.30
#